data_c1079b9997942258c8781f1df03fbb59
#
_entry.id   c1079b9997942258c8781f1df03fbb59
#
_cell.length_a   1.000
_cell.length_b   1.000
_cell.length_c   1.000
_cell.angle_alpha   90.00
_cell.angle_beta   90.00
_cell.angle_gamma   90.00
#
_symmetry.space_group_name_H-M   'P 1'
#
loop_
_entity.id
_entity.type
_entity.pdbx_description
1 polymer ?
#
loop_
_entity_poly.entity_id
_entity_poly.type
_entity_poly.pdbx_seq_one_letter_code
_entity_poly.pdbx_strand_id
1 'polypeptide(L)'
;MQTFSTKAQLRAALLKHHRKHDHVVLVPTMGALHAGHRALLEQARKLAGEDGVVVASIFVNPIQFNNSSDLQTYPRTPEKDLEVCEGAGVDYVFSPAPEEMYSGERSIAVEESFLSATLCGASRPAHFSGYQQLAIIRRMVRDLDFPVRIHGAEIVRHGNGLAYSSRNARLTPEQKEQAVVIRQAMLQARDEFQAGADASKVKEHAAAMIEGVPGTRIDYLEIVDAETMQPLAENRKPALMAAAVYFGDVRLIDNIAL
;
A
#
# COMPACT_ATOMS: atom_id res chain seq x y z
N MET A 1 -22.89 -4.46 -10.82
CA MET A 1 -21.77 -5.11 -10.10
C MET A 1 -22.18 -6.51 -9.61
N GLN A 2 -21.28 -7.52 -9.66
CA GLN A 2 -21.52 -8.89 -9.16
C GLN A 2 -20.47 -9.24 -8.11
N THR A 3 -20.87 -9.99 -7.06
CA THR A 3 -19.94 -10.42 -6.00
C THR A 3 -19.74 -11.93 -6.06
N PHE A 4 -18.49 -12.36 -5.90
CA PHE A 4 -18.07 -13.75 -5.89
C PHE A 4 -17.30 -14.08 -4.62
N SER A 5 -17.56 -15.25 -4.05
CA SER A 5 -16.86 -15.76 -2.86
C SER A 5 -15.85 -16.88 -3.18
N THR A 6 -15.92 -17.46 -4.38
CA THR A 6 -15.00 -18.55 -4.77
C THR A 6 -14.19 -18.19 -6.01
N LYS A 7 -12.96 -18.70 -6.06
CA LYS A 7 -12.06 -18.59 -7.24
C LYS A 7 -12.69 -19.16 -8.50
N ALA A 8 -13.42 -20.25 -8.36
CA ALA A 8 -14.09 -20.92 -9.49
C ALA A 8 -15.17 -20.01 -10.11
N GLN A 9 -16.02 -19.37 -9.30
CA GLN A 9 -17.04 -18.44 -9.78
C GLN A 9 -16.44 -17.24 -10.50
N LEU A 10 -15.43 -16.59 -9.88
CA LEU A 10 -14.76 -15.43 -10.49
C LEU A 10 -14.09 -15.82 -11.82
N ARG A 11 -13.36 -16.94 -11.84
CA ARG A 11 -12.71 -17.43 -13.09
C ARG A 11 -13.73 -17.69 -14.19
N ALA A 12 -14.86 -18.33 -13.87
CA ALA A 12 -15.91 -18.57 -14.87
C ALA A 12 -16.47 -17.26 -15.43
N ALA A 13 -16.68 -16.24 -14.59
CA ALA A 13 -17.12 -14.94 -15.03
C ALA A 13 -16.06 -14.22 -15.92
N LEU A 14 -14.78 -14.34 -15.61
CA LEU A 14 -13.69 -13.71 -16.37
C LEU A 14 -13.39 -14.39 -17.69
N LEU A 15 -13.67 -15.69 -17.86
CA LEU A 15 -13.41 -16.42 -19.09
C LEU A 15 -14.07 -15.80 -20.34
N LYS A 16 -15.26 -15.22 -20.20
CA LYS A 16 -15.95 -14.54 -21.30
C LYS A 16 -15.22 -13.30 -21.78
N HIS A 17 -14.58 -12.55 -20.86
CA HIS A 17 -13.81 -11.35 -21.16
C HIS A 17 -12.44 -11.70 -21.74
N HIS A 18 -11.80 -12.74 -21.22
CA HIS A 18 -10.53 -13.22 -21.77
C HIS A 18 -10.67 -13.64 -23.26
N ARG A 19 -11.79 -14.27 -23.63
CA ARG A 19 -12.06 -14.64 -25.03
C ARG A 19 -12.28 -13.46 -25.97
N LYS A 20 -12.72 -12.32 -25.43
CA LYS A 20 -12.91 -11.06 -26.18
C LYS A 20 -11.67 -10.18 -26.19
N HIS A 21 -10.59 -10.59 -25.51
CA HIS A 21 -9.40 -9.76 -25.26
C HIS A 21 -9.69 -8.46 -24.50
N ASP A 22 -10.74 -8.47 -23.68
CA ASP A 22 -11.07 -7.33 -22.84
C ASP A 22 -9.96 -7.07 -21.80
N HIS A 23 -9.71 -5.81 -21.49
CA HIS A 23 -8.78 -5.45 -20.43
C HIS A 23 -9.39 -5.78 -19.08
N VAL A 24 -8.74 -6.63 -18.28
CA VAL A 24 -9.12 -6.93 -16.91
C VAL A 24 -8.14 -6.24 -15.96
N VAL A 25 -8.65 -5.36 -15.11
CA VAL A 25 -7.85 -4.63 -14.12
C VAL A 25 -8.27 -5.05 -12.71
N LEU A 26 -7.31 -5.56 -11.94
CA LEU A 26 -7.53 -6.00 -10.56
C LEU A 26 -7.03 -4.93 -9.56
N VAL A 27 -7.85 -4.59 -8.60
CA VAL A 27 -7.49 -3.76 -7.43
C VAL A 27 -7.60 -4.60 -6.17
N PRO A 28 -6.47 -5.10 -5.62
CA PRO A 28 -6.48 -5.88 -4.39
C PRO A 28 -6.59 -4.96 -3.16
N THR A 29 -7.52 -5.28 -2.26
CA THR A 29 -7.72 -4.56 -0.99
C THR A 29 -7.98 -5.51 0.18
N MET A 30 -7.91 -4.98 1.40
CA MET A 30 -8.33 -5.69 2.61
C MET A 30 -9.70 -5.23 3.13
N GLY A 31 -10.45 -4.44 2.36
CA GLY A 31 -11.69 -3.81 2.83
C GLY A 31 -11.44 -2.54 3.65
N ALA A 32 -12.49 -2.07 4.36
CA ALA A 32 -12.54 -0.76 5.02
C ALA A 32 -12.14 0.36 4.04
N LEU A 33 -12.81 0.37 2.87
CA LEU A 33 -12.46 1.22 1.76
C LEU A 33 -12.64 2.70 2.11
N HIS A 34 -11.67 3.50 1.72
CA HIS A 34 -11.63 4.95 1.92
C HIS A 34 -11.28 5.66 0.60
N ALA A 35 -11.20 6.99 0.61
CA ALA A 35 -10.93 7.80 -0.59
C ALA A 35 -9.68 7.34 -1.38
N GLY A 36 -8.64 6.86 -0.69
CA GLY A 36 -7.46 6.28 -1.36
C GLY A 36 -7.79 5.04 -2.19
N HIS A 37 -8.59 4.13 -1.65
CA HIS A 37 -9.06 2.95 -2.39
C HIS A 37 -10.00 3.33 -3.54
N ARG A 38 -10.90 4.29 -3.32
CA ARG A 38 -11.79 4.80 -4.37
C ARG A 38 -10.98 5.35 -5.55
N ALA A 39 -9.94 6.13 -5.29
CA ALA A 39 -9.06 6.64 -6.36
C ALA A 39 -8.37 5.52 -7.16
N LEU A 40 -7.96 4.42 -6.49
CA LEU A 40 -7.43 3.23 -7.16
C LEU A 40 -8.47 2.58 -8.07
N LEU A 41 -9.70 2.44 -7.61
CA LEU A 41 -10.81 1.85 -8.40
C LEU A 41 -11.17 2.73 -9.61
N GLU A 42 -11.22 4.05 -9.43
CA GLU A 42 -11.46 5.02 -10.51
C GLU A 42 -10.31 5.00 -11.54
N GLN A 43 -9.06 4.87 -11.09
CA GLN A 43 -7.92 4.68 -11.98
C GLN A 43 -8.01 3.35 -12.72
N ALA A 44 -8.41 2.28 -12.05
CA ALA A 44 -8.62 0.97 -12.67
C ALA A 44 -9.70 1.03 -13.76
N ARG A 45 -10.80 1.75 -13.54
CA ARG A 45 -11.84 1.98 -14.54
C ARG A 45 -11.30 2.72 -15.76
N LYS A 46 -10.48 3.75 -15.57
CA LYS A 46 -9.82 4.45 -16.69
C LYS A 46 -8.88 3.54 -17.49
N LEU A 47 -8.13 2.68 -16.80
CA LEU A 47 -7.22 1.72 -17.44
C LEU A 47 -7.96 0.60 -18.19
N ALA A 48 -9.08 0.14 -17.64
CA ALA A 48 -9.92 -0.88 -18.27
C ALA A 48 -10.63 -0.34 -19.52
N GLY A 49 -10.99 0.95 -19.55
CA GLY A 49 -11.81 1.54 -20.60
C GLY A 49 -13.29 1.15 -20.48
N GLU A 50 -14.08 1.50 -21.47
CA GLU A 50 -15.55 1.25 -21.47
C GLU A 50 -15.87 -0.25 -21.56
N ASP A 51 -15.15 -0.99 -22.39
CA ASP A 51 -15.38 -2.42 -22.65
C ASP A 51 -14.63 -3.35 -21.68
N GLY A 52 -13.69 -2.81 -20.91
CA GLY A 52 -12.89 -3.60 -19.98
C GLY A 52 -13.57 -3.86 -18.65
N VAL A 53 -12.94 -4.70 -17.83
CA VAL A 53 -13.49 -5.20 -16.56
C VAL A 53 -12.63 -4.77 -15.40
N VAL A 54 -13.25 -4.16 -14.39
CA VAL A 54 -12.63 -3.86 -13.11
C VAL A 54 -13.05 -4.87 -12.07
N VAL A 55 -12.07 -5.52 -11.46
CA VAL A 55 -12.24 -6.45 -10.34
C VAL A 55 -11.65 -5.83 -9.09
N ALA A 56 -12.44 -5.69 -8.04
CA ALA A 56 -11.93 -5.39 -6.70
C ALA A 56 -11.85 -6.70 -5.89
N SER A 57 -10.73 -6.96 -5.21
CA SER A 57 -10.75 -7.98 -4.16
C SER A 57 -10.84 -7.34 -2.79
N ILE A 58 -11.68 -7.91 -1.91
CA ILE A 58 -11.84 -7.52 -0.51
C ILE A 58 -11.49 -8.74 0.33
N PHE A 59 -10.23 -8.81 0.79
CA PHE A 59 -9.74 -9.96 1.52
C PHE A 59 -8.81 -9.54 2.66
N VAL A 60 -9.30 -9.66 3.90
CA VAL A 60 -8.46 -9.47 5.09
C VAL A 60 -7.54 -10.68 5.21
N ASN A 61 -6.32 -10.53 4.69
CA ASN A 61 -5.38 -11.63 4.56
C ASN A 61 -4.72 -11.97 5.90
N PRO A 62 -5.04 -13.11 6.56
CA PRO A 62 -4.54 -13.39 7.89
C PRO A 62 -3.03 -13.56 7.96
N ILE A 63 -2.37 -14.02 6.89
CA ILE A 63 -0.90 -14.19 6.89
C ILE A 63 -0.12 -12.88 6.79
N GLN A 64 -0.76 -11.75 6.52
CA GLN A 64 -0.12 -10.42 6.55
C GLN A 64 -0.09 -9.80 7.95
N PHE A 65 -0.72 -10.44 8.94
CA PHE A 65 -0.80 -9.92 10.30
C PHE A 65 0.16 -10.68 11.22
N ASN A 66 1.18 -9.98 11.73
CA ASN A 66 2.12 -10.54 12.70
C ASN A 66 1.53 -10.60 14.13
N ASN A 67 0.41 -9.93 14.35
CA ASN A 67 -0.27 -9.85 15.64
C ASN A 67 -1.75 -10.23 15.47
N SER A 68 -2.19 -11.21 16.23
CA SER A 68 -3.58 -11.69 16.22
C SER A 68 -4.58 -10.60 16.65
N SER A 69 -4.20 -9.70 17.56
CA SER A 69 -5.05 -8.59 17.97
C SER A 69 -5.28 -7.57 16.85
N ASP A 70 -4.28 -7.28 16.02
CA ASP A 70 -4.41 -6.38 14.86
C ASP A 70 -5.35 -6.99 13.79
N LEU A 71 -5.29 -8.30 13.58
CA LEU A 71 -6.22 -9.04 12.71
C LEU A 71 -7.66 -9.01 13.24
N GLN A 72 -7.84 -9.22 14.55
CA GLN A 72 -9.17 -9.23 15.18
C GLN A 72 -9.83 -7.86 15.17
N THR A 73 -9.05 -6.80 15.39
CA THR A 73 -9.53 -5.41 15.44
C THR A 73 -9.52 -4.72 14.07
N TYR A 74 -9.08 -5.42 13.02
CA TYR A 74 -9.09 -4.84 11.67
C TYR A 74 -10.52 -4.52 11.23
N PRO A 75 -10.81 -3.27 10.80
CA PRO A 75 -12.17 -2.86 10.48
C PRO A 75 -12.75 -3.65 9.30
N ARG A 76 -14.01 -4.03 9.43
CA ARG A 76 -14.78 -4.73 8.37
C ARG A 76 -16.07 -3.98 8.14
N THR A 77 -16.25 -3.46 6.93
CA THR A 77 -17.39 -2.62 6.54
C THR A 77 -17.96 -3.07 5.19
N PRO A 78 -18.42 -4.34 5.07
CA PRO A 78 -18.74 -4.95 3.79
C PRO A 78 -19.77 -4.15 2.97
N GLU A 79 -20.84 -3.65 3.60
CA GLU A 79 -21.88 -2.87 2.89
C GLU A 79 -21.31 -1.58 2.31
N LYS A 80 -20.56 -0.81 3.11
CA LYS A 80 -19.90 0.42 2.67
C LYS A 80 -18.85 0.16 1.60
N ASP A 81 -18.13 -0.94 1.72
CA ASP A 81 -17.12 -1.33 0.75
C ASP A 81 -17.76 -1.63 -0.62
N LEU A 82 -18.92 -2.29 -0.63
CA LEU A 82 -19.68 -2.52 -1.86
C LEU A 82 -20.21 -1.22 -2.46
N GLU A 83 -20.73 -0.28 -1.65
CA GLU A 83 -21.15 1.04 -2.10
C GLU A 83 -19.99 1.81 -2.77
N VAL A 84 -18.80 1.78 -2.17
CA VAL A 84 -17.60 2.41 -2.75
C VAL A 84 -17.23 1.76 -4.08
N CYS A 85 -17.26 0.43 -4.16
CA CYS A 85 -16.98 -0.30 -5.39
C CYS A 85 -17.98 0.03 -6.50
N GLU A 86 -19.28 0.03 -6.19
CA GLU A 86 -20.32 0.34 -7.16
C GLU A 86 -20.22 1.78 -7.67
N GLY A 87 -20.03 2.75 -6.76
CA GLY A 87 -19.85 4.16 -7.09
C GLY A 87 -18.57 4.47 -7.87
N ALA A 88 -17.58 3.56 -7.88
CA ALA A 88 -16.35 3.66 -8.66
C ALA A 88 -16.37 2.87 -9.97
N GLY A 89 -17.51 2.24 -10.33
CA GLY A 89 -17.67 1.51 -11.58
C GLY A 89 -16.97 0.15 -11.59
N VAL A 90 -16.91 -0.55 -10.46
CA VAL A 90 -16.41 -1.92 -10.36
C VAL A 90 -17.44 -2.89 -10.95
N ASP A 91 -16.98 -3.82 -11.77
CA ASP A 91 -17.84 -4.86 -12.35
C ASP A 91 -17.99 -6.07 -11.46
N TYR A 92 -16.87 -6.51 -10.87
CA TYR A 92 -16.79 -7.70 -10.04
C TYR A 92 -16.11 -7.43 -8.71
N VAL A 93 -16.72 -7.89 -7.62
CA VAL A 93 -16.10 -7.93 -6.29
C VAL A 93 -15.78 -9.36 -5.93
N PHE A 94 -14.55 -9.64 -5.55
CA PHE A 94 -14.11 -10.93 -5.04
C PHE A 94 -13.87 -10.83 -3.53
N SER A 95 -14.75 -11.47 -2.75
CA SER A 95 -14.67 -11.47 -1.29
C SER A 95 -14.64 -12.90 -0.75
N PRO A 96 -13.48 -13.58 -0.83
CA PRO A 96 -13.33 -14.97 -0.41
C PRO A 96 -13.15 -15.09 1.11
N ALA A 97 -13.51 -16.27 1.65
CA ALA A 97 -13.08 -16.69 2.96
C ALA A 97 -11.61 -17.14 2.96
N PRO A 98 -10.90 -17.11 4.11
CA PRO A 98 -9.52 -17.57 4.20
C PRO A 98 -9.29 -18.99 3.67
N GLU A 99 -10.23 -19.89 3.91
CA GLU A 99 -10.17 -21.29 3.48
C GLU A 99 -10.26 -21.43 1.96
N GLU A 100 -10.96 -20.52 1.29
CA GLU A 100 -11.01 -20.47 -0.17
C GLU A 100 -9.66 -20.01 -0.75
N MET A 101 -9.01 -19.03 -0.11
CA MET A 101 -7.71 -18.55 -0.56
C MET A 101 -6.59 -19.53 -0.26
N TYR A 102 -6.66 -20.19 0.88
CA TYR A 102 -5.61 -21.02 1.44
C TYR A 102 -6.07 -22.46 1.70
N SER A 103 -6.62 -23.09 0.65
CA SER A 103 -7.07 -24.48 0.71
C SER A 103 -5.89 -25.46 0.59
N GLY A 104 -5.85 -26.46 1.49
CA GLY A 104 -4.90 -27.56 1.46
C GLY A 104 -3.48 -27.23 1.95
N GLU A 105 -2.62 -28.23 1.94
CA GLU A 105 -1.19 -28.09 2.28
C GLU A 105 -0.45 -27.41 1.13
N ARG A 106 0.41 -26.44 1.45
CA ARG A 106 1.24 -25.76 0.47
C ARG A 106 2.63 -26.36 0.50
N SER A 107 3.09 -26.78 -0.67
CA SER A 107 4.45 -27.31 -0.84
C SER A 107 5.39 -26.34 -1.55
N ILE A 108 4.85 -25.23 -2.10
CA ILE A 108 5.62 -24.24 -2.85
C ILE A 108 5.36 -22.86 -2.26
N ALA A 109 6.45 -22.14 -2.00
CA ALA A 109 6.44 -20.72 -1.64
C ALA A 109 7.41 -19.95 -2.54
N VAL A 110 7.10 -18.69 -2.80
CA VAL A 110 8.02 -17.74 -3.43
C VAL A 110 8.43 -16.74 -2.36
N GLU A 111 9.71 -16.68 -2.08
CA GLU A 111 10.28 -15.76 -1.10
C GLU A 111 11.11 -14.68 -1.79
N GLU A 112 10.95 -13.44 -1.34
CA GLU A 112 11.78 -12.32 -1.74
C GLU A 112 12.71 -11.99 -0.57
N SER A 113 14.02 -11.96 -0.83
CA SER A 113 15.04 -11.84 0.23
C SER A 113 15.92 -10.59 0.12
N PHE A 114 15.75 -9.78 -0.91
CA PHE A 114 16.60 -8.62 -1.16
C PHE A 114 15.91 -7.30 -0.83
N LEU A 115 14.77 -7.01 -1.48
CA LEU A 115 13.99 -5.79 -1.22
C LEU A 115 13.30 -5.82 0.14
N SER A 116 13.00 -7.01 0.63
CA SER A 116 12.35 -7.25 1.92
C SER A 116 13.27 -7.10 3.14
N ALA A 117 14.58 -7.06 2.93
CA ALA A 117 15.55 -7.02 4.04
C ALA A 117 15.64 -5.64 4.74
N THR A 118 15.11 -4.58 4.14
CA THR A 118 15.19 -3.19 4.63
C THR A 118 13.83 -2.63 5.02
N LEU A 119 13.78 -1.41 5.54
CA LEU A 119 12.55 -0.67 5.88
C LEU A 119 11.62 -1.48 6.81
N CYS A 120 10.36 -1.65 6.41
CA CYS A 120 9.40 -2.44 7.21
C CYS A 120 9.86 -3.87 7.46
N GLY A 121 10.52 -4.50 6.49
CA GLY A 121 10.99 -5.88 6.64
C GLY A 121 12.08 -6.05 7.68
N ALA A 122 12.92 -5.04 7.93
CA ALA A 122 13.93 -5.05 8.96
C ALA A 122 13.32 -5.06 10.38
N SER A 123 12.25 -4.28 10.61
CA SER A 123 11.57 -4.20 11.91
C SER A 123 10.42 -5.21 12.06
N ARG A 124 9.85 -5.67 10.96
CA ARG A 124 8.71 -6.58 10.91
C ARG A 124 8.88 -7.59 9.78
N PRO A 125 9.56 -8.72 9.99
CA PRO A 125 9.77 -9.74 8.96
C PRO A 125 8.45 -10.16 8.27
N ALA A 126 8.50 -10.33 6.95
CA ALA A 126 7.35 -10.63 6.08
C ALA A 126 6.24 -9.56 6.03
N HIS A 127 6.50 -8.36 6.54
CA HIS A 127 5.58 -7.22 6.44
C HIS A 127 6.23 -6.08 5.65
N PHE A 128 5.49 -5.51 4.69
CA PHE A 128 6.00 -4.48 3.77
C PHE A 128 5.11 -3.24 3.80
N SER A 129 5.73 -2.06 3.72
CA SER A 129 5.01 -0.81 3.46
C SER A 129 4.51 -0.79 2.01
N GLY A 130 3.48 0.03 1.71
CA GLY A 130 2.86 0.04 0.40
C GLY A 130 3.82 0.22 -0.77
N TYR A 131 4.81 1.14 -0.67
CA TYR A 131 5.82 1.32 -1.72
C TYR A 131 6.75 0.09 -1.85
N GLN A 132 7.25 -0.42 -0.74
CA GLN A 132 8.10 -1.62 -0.71
C GLN A 132 7.34 -2.83 -1.27
N GLN A 133 6.07 -3.00 -0.90
CA GLN A 133 5.20 -4.04 -1.45
C GLN A 133 5.04 -3.89 -2.97
N LEU A 134 4.84 -2.69 -3.47
CA LEU A 134 4.73 -2.42 -4.91
C LEU A 134 6.02 -2.80 -5.65
N ALA A 135 7.19 -2.45 -5.09
CA ALA A 135 8.49 -2.79 -5.66
C ALA A 135 8.70 -4.32 -5.69
N ILE A 136 8.37 -5.02 -4.60
CA ILE A 136 8.44 -6.49 -4.52
C ILE A 136 7.51 -7.15 -5.54
N ILE A 137 6.28 -6.68 -5.69
CA ILE A 137 5.33 -7.22 -6.67
C ILE A 137 5.84 -7.00 -8.10
N ARG A 138 6.36 -5.82 -8.42
CA ARG A 138 6.98 -5.54 -9.72
C ARG A 138 8.16 -6.46 -10.01
N ARG A 139 9.00 -6.68 -9.00
CA ARG A 139 10.13 -7.61 -9.07
C ARG A 139 9.66 -9.03 -9.34
N MET A 140 8.68 -9.52 -8.57
CA MET A 140 8.11 -10.85 -8.73
C MET A 140 7.51 -11.04 -10.15
N VAL A 141 6.74 -10.07 -10.64
CA VAL A 141 6.14 -10.12 -11.98
C VAL A 141 7.23 -10.21 -13.06
N ARG A 142 8.30 -9.42 -12.93
CA ARG A 142 9.43 -9.43 -13.86
C ARG A 142 10.22 -10.74 -13.80
N ASP A 143 10.61 -11.17 -12.60
CA ASP A 143 11.54 -12.30 -12.42
C ASP A 143 10.86 -13.65 -12.68
N LEU A 144 9.52 -13.71 -12.61
CA LEU A 144 8.73 -14.92 -12.88
C LEU A 144 7.96 -14.84 -14.22
N ASP A 145 8.23 -13.81 -15.03
CA ASP A 145 7.61 -13.61 -16.36
C ASP A 145 6.07 -13.67 -16.32
N PHE A 146 5.43 -13.13 -15.28
CA PHE A 146 3.98 -13.04 -15.26
C PHE A 146 3.47 -12.09 -16.34
N PRO A 147 2.49 -12.49 -17.18
CA PRO A 147 1.96 -11.68 -18.26
C PRO A 147 0.96 -10.62 -17.76
N VAL A 148 1.37 -9.83 -16.75
CA VAL A 148 0.57 -8.76 -16.16
C VAL A 148 1.37 -7.47 -16.06
N ARG A 149 0.67 -6.33 -16.08
CA ARG A 149 1.27 -5.01 -15.84
C ARG A 149 0.89 -4.52 -14.45
N ILE A 150 1.86 -4.01 -13.72
CA ILE A 150 1.65 -3.45 -12.37
C ILE A 150 1.61 -1.93 -12.46
N HIS A 151 0.45 -1.37 -12.18
CA HIS A 151 0.21 0.07 -12.13
C HIS A 151 0.28 0.54 -10.67
N GLY A 152 1.21 1.46 -10.38
CA GLY A 152 1.24 2.18 -9.11
C GLY A 152 0.34 3.42 -9.20
N ALA A 153 -0.23 3.83 -8.08
CA ALA A 153 -0.97 5.07 -7.96
C ALA A 153 -0.33 5.99 -6.92
N GLU A 154 -0.55 7.28 -7.08
CA GLU A 154 -0.13 8.29 -6.12
C GLU A 154 -0.86 8.13 -4.78
N ILE A 155 -0.18 8.49 -3.69
CA ILE A 155 -0.78 8.49 -2.36
C ILE A 155 -1.86 9.59 -2.30
N VAL A 156 -3.09 9.18 -2.08
CA VAL A 156 -4.21 10.11 -1.85
C VAL A 156 -4.13 10.68 -0.44
N ARG A 157 -4.31 12.00 -0.32
CA ARG A 157 -4.14 12.73 0.94
C ARG A 157 -5.36 13.56 1.28
N HIS A 158 -5.56 13.80 2.56
CA HIS A 158 -6.46 14.84 3.06
C HIS A 158 -5.93 16.23 2.65
N GLY A 159 -6.80 17.25 2.73
CA GLY A 159 -6.43 18.62 2.38
C GLY A 159 -5.25 19.20 3.20
N ASN A 160 -5.00 18.66 4.39
CA ASN A 160 -3.85 19.02 5.22
C ASN A 160 -2.56 18.22 4.90
N GLY A 161 -2.60 17.30 3.94
CA GLY A 161 -1.44 16.49 3.50
C GLY A 161 -1.33 15.11 4.16
N LEU A 162 -2.11 14.79 5.19
CA LEU A 162 -2.13 13.46 5.80
C LEU A 162 -2.58 12.40 4.79
N ALA A 163 -1.82 11.32 4.63
CA ALA A 163 -2.19 10.21 3.77
C ALA A 163 -3.45 9.49 4.28
N TYR A 164 -4.37 9.13 3.37
CA TYR A 164 -5.51 8.30 3.74
C TYR A 164 -5.05 6.91 4.18
N SER A 165 -5.55 6.47 5.33
CA SER A 165 -5.31 5.14 5.88
C SER A 165 -6.50 4.72 6.73
N SER A 166 -6.86 3.43 6.70
CA SER A 166 -7.85 2.86 7.61
C SER A 166 -7.45 3.04 9.10
N ARG A 167 -6.14 3.15 9.37
CA ARG A 167 -5.62 3.42 10.71
C ARG A 167 -5.90 4.84 11.21
N ASN A 168 -6.20 5.80 10.33
CA ASN A 168 -6.53 7.17 10.73
C ASN A 168 -7.78 7.25 11.63
N ALA A 169 -8.67 6.24 11.55
CA ALA A 169 -9.84 6.15 12.43
C ALA A 169 -9.46 5.92 13.91
N ARG A 170 -8.26 5.43 14.19
CA ARG A 170 -7.75 5.17 15.54
C ARG A 170 -7.02 6.37 16.16
N LEU A 171 -6.75 7.41 15.38
CA LEU A 171 -6.11 8.64 15.85
C LEU A 171 -7.12 9.55 16.52
N THR A 172 -6.69 10.20 17.61
CA THR A 172 -7.43 11.33 18.17
C THR A 172 -7.43 12.54 17.22
N PRO A 173 -8.32 13.50 17.37
CA PRO A 173 -8.28 14.74 16.58
C PRO A 173 -6.91 15.43 16.61
N GLU A 174 -6.31 15.54 17.80
CA GLU A 174 -4.98 16.13 17.98
C GLU A 174 -3.90 15.33 17.24
N GLN A 175 -3.90 14.00 17.36
CA GLN A 175 -2.95 13.15 16.65
C GLN A 175 -3.08 13.24 15.12
N LYS A 176 -4.28 13.47 14.58
CA LYS A 176 -4.48 13.70 13.15
C LYS A 176 -3.82 14.98 12.67
N GLU A 177 -3.88 16.03 13.46
CA GLU A 177 -3.19 17.29 13.16
C GLU A 177 -1.68 17.12 13.28
N GLN A 178 -1.21 16.48 14.35
CA GLN A 178 0.21 16.17 14.55
C GLN A 178 0.80 15.30 13.44
N ALA A 179 0.06 14.32 12.94
CA ALA A 179 0.54 13.36 11.92
C ALA A 179 0.89 14.01 10.57
N VAL A 180 0.45 15.23 10.33
CA VAL A 180 0.82 16.02 9.14
C VAL A 180 2.34 16.29 9.09
N VAL A 181 3.01 16.28 10.25
CA VAL A 181 4.47 16.50 10.34
C VAL A 181 5.26 15.53 9.46
N ILE A 182 4.80 14.27 9.30
CA ILE A 182 5.48 13.32 8.43
C ILE A 182 5.58 13.88 7.01
N ARG A 183 4.46 14.36 6.46
CA ARG A 183 4.44 14.93 5.12
C ARG A 183 5.25 16.21 5.01
N GLN A 184 5.19 17.07 6.01
CA GLN A 184 5.97 18.32 6.05
C GLN A 184 7.47 18.02 6.05
N ALA A 185 7.93 17.12 6.92
CA ALA A 185 9.32 16.69 6.98
C ALA A 185 9.80 16.09 5.65
N MET A 186 8.96 15.27 5.00
CA MET A 186 9.29 14.69 3.71
C MET A 186 9.35 15.73 2.57
N LEU A 187 8.49 16.72 2.57
CA LEU A 187 8.54 17.80 1.57
C LEU A 187 9.82 18.62 1.73
N GLN A 188 10.16 19.01 2.94
CA GLN A 188 11.41 19.70 3.23
C GLN A 188 12.63 18.84 2.84
N ALA A 189 12.63 17.56 3.21
CA ALA A 189 13.67 16.61 2.86
C ALA A 189 13.87 16.52 1.33
N ARG A 190 12.77 16.48 0.56
CA ARG A 190 12.84 16.49 -0.90
C ARG A 190 13.51 17.76 -1.44
N ASP A 191 13.08 18.91 -0.91
CA ASP A 191 13.61 20.19 -1.38
C ASP A 191 15.11 20.35 -1.04
N GLU A 192 15.54 19.93 0.16
CA GLU A 192 16.97 19.89 0.55
C GLU A 192 17.78 18.91 -0.30
N PHE A 193 17.23 17.70 -0.54
CA PHE A 193 17.89 16.68 -1.37
C PHE A 193 18.04 17.17 -2.83
N GLN A 194 17.03 17.81 -3.38
CA GLN A 194 17.07 18.39 -4.73
C GLN A 194 18.05 19.56 -4.83
N ALA A 195 18.28 20.29 -3.73
CA ALA A 195 19.29 21.31 -3.62
C ALA A 195 20.73 20.76 -3.47
N GLY A 196 20.90 19.44 -3.40
CA GLY A 196 22.20 18.77 -3.34
C GLY A 196 22.71 18.44 -1.94
N ALA A 197 21.86 18.55 -0.91
CA ALA A 197 22.25 18.15 0.45
C ALA A 197 22.46 16.62 0.56
N ASP A 198 23.41 16.22 1.40
CA ASP A 198 23.71 14.82 1.67
C ASP A 198 22.51 14.10 2.29
N ALA A 199 22.28 12.84 1.91
CA ALA A 199 21.17 12.03 2.37
C ALA A 199 21.15 11.89 3.90
N SER A 200 22.31 11.79 4.56
CA SER A 200 22.43 11.73 6.02
C SER A 200 21.90 12.98 6.70
N LYS A 201 22.28 14.17 6.22
CA LYS A 201 21.82 15.45 6.77
C LYS A 201 20.35 15.68 6.57
N VAL A 202 19.86 15.36 5.37
CA VAL A 202 18.41 15.42 5.04
C VAL A 202 17.61 14.53 5.96
N LYS A 203 18.09 13.29 6.23
CA LYS A 203 17.45 12.36 7.16
C LYS A 203 17.45 12.90 8.60
N GLU A 204 18.57 13.46 9.07
CA GLU A 204 18.67 14.05 10.42
C GLU A 204 17.69 15.22 10.60
N HIS A 205 17.58 16.12 9.63
CA HIS A 205 16.65 17.24 9.68
C HIS A 205 15.18 16.76 9.73
N ALA A 206 14.84 15.80 8.86
CA ALA A 206 13.50 15.23 8.85
C ALA A 206 13.15 14.49 10.16
N ALA A 207 14.13 13.78 10.74
CA ALA A 207 13.97 13.14 12.05
C ALA A 207 13.71 14.16 13.15
N ALA A 208 14.52 15.21 13.21
CA ALA A 208 14.36 16.28 14.21
C ALA A 208 12.98 16.96 14.12
N MET A 209 12.46 17.19 12.92
CA MET A 209 11.11 17.74 12.75
C MET A 209 10.04 16.81 13.31
N ILE A 210 10.13 15.51 13.04
CA ILE A 210 9.14 14.52 13.51
C ILE A 210 9.22 14.37 15.02
N GLU A 211 10.43 14.23 15.58
CA GLU A 211 10.67 14.05 17.01
C GLU A 211 10.33 15.31 17.83
N GLY A 212 10.33 16.47 17.19
CA GLY A 212 9.87 17.73 17.80
C GLY A 212 8.37 17.75 18.13
N VAL A 213 7.58 16.80 17.61
CA VAL A 213 6.15 16.69 17.90
C VAL A 213 5.93 15.75 19.10
N PRO A 214 5.30 16.21 20.20
CA PRO A 214 5.09 15.38 21.37
C PRO A 214 4.29 14.10 21.07
N GLY A 215 4.69 12.98 21.68
CA GLY A 215 4.00 11.69 21.53
C GLY A 215 4.31 10.93 20.23
N THR A 216 5.26 11.43 19.44
CA THR A 216 5.77 10.70 18.27
C THR A 216 6.91 9.76 18.66
N ARG A 217 7.06 8.70 17.91
CA ARG A 217 8.21 7.80 17.96
C ARG A 217 8.48 7.25 16.55
N ILE A 218 9.65 7.54 16.02
CA ILE A 218 10.08 7.00 14.73
C ILE A 218 10.37 5.51 14.88
N ASP A 219 9.75 4.68 14.05
CA ASP A 219 10.07 3.26 13.91
C ASP A 219 11.20 3.09 12.89
N TYR A 220 11.09 3.73 11.75
CA TYR A 220 12.18 4.00 10.81
C TYR A 220 11.94 5.28 10.02
N LEU A 221 13.03 5.89 9.60
CA LEU A 221 13.08 6.99 8.64
C LEU A 221 14.35 6.78 7.79
N GLU A 222 14.16 6.46 6.51
CA GLU A 222 15.29 6.11 5.65
C GLU A 222 15.18 6.79 4.28
N ILE A 223 16.34 7.16 3.74
CA ILE A 223 16.51 7.49 2.33
C ILE A 223 17.15 6.29 1.66
N VAL A 224 16.47 5.75 0.66
CA VAL A 224 16.89 4.53 -0.03
C VAL A 224 16.94 4.76 -1.54
N ASP A 225 17.73 3.97 -2.22
CA ASP A 225 17.65 3.80 -3.67
C ASP A 225 16.28 3.23 -4.03
N ALA A 226 15.57 3.89 -4.95
CA ALA A 226 14.18 3.56 -5.25
C ALA A 226 14.00 2.21 -5.97
N GLU A 227 15.07 1.63 -6.52
CA GLU A 227 15.04 0.34 -7.22
C GLU A 227 15.48 -0.82 -6.33
N THR A 228 16.51 -0.58 -5.51
CA THR A 228 17.13 -1.62 -4.68
C THR A 228 16.66 -1.61 -3.23
N MET A 229 15.97 -0.55 -2.78
CA MET A 229 15.56 -0.32 -1.39
C MET A 229 16.74 -0.29 -0.39
N GLN A 230 17.98 -0.19 -0.89
CA GLN A 230 19.16 -0.10 -0.02
C GLN A 230 19.36 1.33 0.46
N PRO A 231 19.77 1.54 1.71
CA PRO A 231 20.05 2.86 2.26
C PRO A 231 21.08 3.63 1.41
N LEU A 232 20.82 4.91 1.21
CA LEU A 232 21.71 5.83 0.53
C LEU A 232 22.42 6.72 1.56
N ALA A 233 23.76 6.76 1.49
CA ALA A 233 24.57 7.73 2.24
C ALA A 233 24.78 9.02 1.47
N GLU A 234 24.85 8.94 0.14
CA GLU A 234 25.12 10.04 -0.77
C GLU A 234 23.86 10.49 -1.49
N ASN A 235 23.87 11.73 -2.00
CA ASN A 235 22.81 12.26 -2.83
C ASN A 235 22.88 11.64 -4.25
N ARG A 236 22.10 10.61 -4.48
CA ARG A 236 22.01 9.88 -5.75
C ARG A 236 20.54 9.58 -6.09
N LYS A 237 20.18 9.71 -7.36
CA LYS A 237 18.85 9.38 -7.89
C LYS A 237 18.88 8.09 -8.71
N PRO A 238 17.79 7.33 -8.77
CA PRO A 238 16.49 7.59 -8.15
C PRO A 238 16.51 7.30 -6.66
N ALA A 239 15.99 8.20 -5.84
CA ALA A 239 15.93 8.07 -4.39
C ALA A 239 14.51 8.20 -3.86
N LEU A 240 14.27 7.54 -2.74
CA LEU A 240 12.99 7.55 -2.01
C LEU A 240 13.24 7.78 -0.54
N MET A 241 12.51 8.70 0.09
CA MET A 241 12.41 8.75 1.54
C MET A 241 11.18 7.96 1.98
N ALA A 242 11.35 7.07 2.94
CA ALA A 242 10.28 6.26 3.53
C ALA A 242 10.32 6.37 5.05
N ALA A 243 9.16 6.50 5.67
CA ALA A 243 9.01 6.61 7.12
C ALA A 243 7.91 5.71 7.67
N ALA A 244 8.13 5.27 8.90
CA ALA A 244 7.10 4.73 9.77
C ALA A 244 7.22 5.42 11.14
N VAL A 245 6.12 6.01 11.58
CA VAL A 245 6.07 6.82 12.80
C VAL A 245 4.86 6.41 13.63
N TYR A 246 5.07 6.24 14.93
CA TYR A 246 4.00 6.03 15.89
C TYR A 246 3.48 7.36 16.42
N PHE A 247 2.16 7.47 16.54
CA PHE A 247 1.43 8.49 17.30
C PHE A 247 0.67 7.75 18.40
N GLY A 248 1.24 7.72 19.61
CA GLY A 248 0.81 6.77 20.62
C GLY A 248 1.00 5.32 20.11
N ASP A 249 -0.08 4.55 20.08
CA ASP A 249 -0.08 3.15 19.58
C ASP A 249 -0.40 3.01 18.09
N VAL A 250 -0.67 4.12 17.38
CA VAL A 250 -1.03 4.08 15.98
C VAL A 250 0.19 4.30 15.11
N ARG A 251 0.59 3.28 14.36
CA ARG A 251 1.70 3.33 13.42
C ARG A 251 1.22 3.80 12.04
N LEU A 252 1.73 4.92 11.60
CA LEU A 252 1.51 5.47 10.26
C LEU A 252 2.77 5.30 9.40
N ILE A 253 2.56 5.16 8.10
CA ILE A 253 3.63 5.07 7.10
C ILE A 253 3.41 6.12 6.02
N ASP A 254 4.51 6.64 5.49
CA ASP A 254 4.48 7.52 4.33
C ASP A 254 5.77 7.40 3.52
N ASN A 255 5.75 7.91 2.30
CA ASN A 255 6.93 7.97 1.44
C ASN A 255 6.85 9.12 0.42
N ILE A 256 8.01 9.51 -0.11
CA ILE A 256 8.14 10.51 -1.17
C ILE A 256 9.38 10.22 -2.03
N ALA A 257 9.25 10.39 -3.34
CA ALA A 257 10.42 10.43 -4.24
C ALA A 257 11.20 11.74 -4.03
N LEU A 258 12.53 11.65 -4.04
CA LEU A 258 13.44 12.77 -3.77
C LEU A 258 14.07 13.31 -5.06
#